data_2bab1fa94d53e1151c1128cb67d4db56
#
_entry.id   2bab1fa94d53e1151c1128cb67d4db56
#
_cell.length_a   1.000
_cell.length_b   1.000
_cell.length_c   1.000
_cell.angle_alpha   90.00
_cell.angle_beta   90.00
_cell.angle_gamma   90.00
#
_symmetry.space_group_name_H-M   'P 1'
#
loop_
_entity.id
_entity.type
_entity.pdbx_description
1 polymer ?
#
loop_
_entity_poly.entity_id
_entity_poly.type
_entity_poly.pdbx_seq_one_letter_code
_entity_poly.pdbx_strand_id
1 'polypeptide(L)'
;DSIHKAVIENGKYAAFQVYDDAGFMMAHSTAGASVGRQYFGDGSSKPLLAGSAVNAQLWIDYIQAHNERDFDKIAAMNAADFKGITAGGEVVSGSEAQAAFLRNWVATENPQWAVWWVIPNDGENEEGGMEKWLATGNVITATGPDGTERKTYETVDVLIEDGKIRLLNVASQTMPE
;
A
#
# COMPACT_ATOMS: atom_id res chain seq x y z
N ASP A 1 -11.75 1.46 21.67
CA ASP A 1 -12.29 0.13 21.29
C ASP A 1 -13.37 0.31 20.21
N SER A 2 -13.01 0.33 18.96
CA SER A 2 -14.02 0.33 17.90
C SER A 2 -13.68 -0.69 16.83
N ILE A 3 -14.38 -1.83 16.91
CA ILE A 3 -14.42 -2.78 15.81
C ILE A 3 -15.52 -2.31 14.85
N HIS A 4 -15.15 -1.88 13.65
CA HIS A 4 -16.13 -1.62 12.62
C HIS A 4 -16.23 -2.85 11.71
N LYS A 5 -17.38 -3.53 11.77
CA LYS A 5 -17.74 -4.59 10.81
C LYS A 5 -18.66 -3.97 9.76
N ALA A 6 -18.23 -3.96 8.51
CA ALA A 6 -19.15 -3.78 7.40
C ALA A 6 -19.32 -5.14 6.72
N VAL A 7 -20.45 -5.78 6.88
CA VAL A 7 -20.86 -6.97 6.10
C VAL A 7 -21.91 -6.53 5.12
N ILE A 8 -21.70 -6.83 3.85
CA ILE A 8 -22.75 -6.62 2.85
C ILE A 8 -23.07 -7.98 2.24
N GLU A 9 -24.32 -8.41 2.43
CA GLU A 9 -24.85 -9.64 1.85
C GLU A 9 -25.58 -9.38 0.53
N ASN A 10 -25.68 -10.43 -0.30
CA ASN A 10 -26.34 -10.43 -1.61
C ASN A 10 -25.66 -9.58 -2.68
N GLY A 11 -24.35 -9.76 -2.83
CA GLY A 11 -23.60 -9.28 -3.99
C GLY A 11 -23.12 -7.83 -3.87
N LYS A 12 -23.07 -7.29 -2.66
CA LYS A 12 -22.74 -5.87 -2.50
C LYS A 12 -21.87 -5.58 -1.30
N TYR A 13 -20.69 -6.00 -1.29
CA TYR A 13 -19.51 -5.73 -0.44
C TYR A 13 -18.92 -6.95 0.26
N ALA A 14 -17.62 -6.96 0.34
CA ALA A 14 -16.85 -7.87 1.17
C ALA A 14 -16.91 -7.42 2.65
N ALA A 15 -16.71 -8.33 3.56
CA ALA A 15 -16.59 -7.99 4.97
C ALA A 15 -15.28 -7.24 5.22
N PHE A 16 -15.35 -6.11 5.89
CA PHE A 16 -14.19 -5.39 6.42
C PHE A 16 -14.09 -5.69 7.92
N GLN A 17 -12.90 -6.04 8.38
CA GLN A 17 -12.64 -6.17 9.80
C GLN A 17 -11.52 -5.23 10.20
N VAL A 18 -11.82 -4.30 11.11
CA VAL A 18 -10.84 -3.37 11.69
C VAL A 18 -10.29 -4.03 12.97
N TYR A 19 -8.98 -4.06 13.10
CA TYR A 19 -8.31 -4.48 14.31
C TYR A 19 -7.70 -3.28 15.02
N ASP A 20 -8.01 -3.11 16.30
CA ASP A 20 -7.67 -1.94 17.09
C ASP A 20 -6.17 -1.76 17.38
N ASP A 21 -5.40 -2.81 17.50
CA ASP A 21 -4.02 -2.74 17.96
C ASP A 21 -3.02 -2.27 16.89
N ALA A 22 -3.42 -2.25 15.62
CA ALA A 22 -2.58 -1.81 14.52
C ALA A 22 -3.21 -0.71 13.66
N GLY A 23 -4.46 -0.32 13.92
CA GLY A 23 -5.15 0.76 13.21
C GLY A 23 -5.42 0.50 11.73
N PHE A 24 -5.43 -0.74 11.27
CA PHE A 24 -5.63 -1.08 9.86
C PHE A 24 -6.85 -1.97 9.62
N MET A 25 -7.40 -1.87 8.41
CA MET A 25 -8.45 -2.75 7.91
C MET A 25 -7.87 -3.79 6.95
N MET A 26 -8.23 -5.06 7.16
CA MET A 26 -8.03 -6.11 6.17
C MET A 26 -9.38 -6.51 5.55
N ALA A 27 -9.45 -6.50 4.23
CA ALA A 27 -10.57 -7.08 3.51
C ALA A 27 -10.40 -8.60 3.48
N HIS A 28 -11.33 -9.33 4.10
CA HIS A 28 -11.40 -10.78 3.97
C HIS A 28 -12.38 -11.11 2.85
N SER A 29 -11.85 -11.42 1.68
CA SER A 29 -12.61 -12.06 0.62
C SER A 29 -11.96 -13.40 0.29
N THR A 30 -12.73 -14.33 -0.23
CA THR A 30 -12.17 -15.58 -0.76
C THR A 30 -11.29 -15.21 -1.96
N ALA A 31 -9.99 -15.55 -1.90
CA ALA A 31 -9.06 -15.30 -2.99
C ALA A 31 -9.62 -15.83 -4.32
N GLY A 32 -9.52 -15.00 -5.36
CA GLY A 32 -10.08 -15.30 -6.68
C GLY A 32 -11.57 -14.96 -6.88
N ALA A 33 -12.29 -14.51 -5.82
CA ALA A 33 -13.65 -13.98 -6.01
C ALA A 33 -13.58 -12.60 -6.71
N SER A 34 -14.51 -12.32 -7.61
CA SER A 34 -14.62 -11.02 -8.25
C SER A 34 -15.04 -9.96 -7.23
N VAL A 35 -14.22 -8.91 -7.08
CA VAL A 35 -14.46 -7.77 -6.18
C VAL A 35 -14.78 -6.49 -6.95
N GLY A 36 -14.65 -6.50 -8.28
CA GLY A 36 -14.89 -5.35 -9.14
C GLY A 36 -14.54 -5.63 -10.59
N ARG A 37 -14.32 -4.58 -11.34
CA ARG A 37 -13.87 -4.63 -12.73
C ARG A 37 -12.73 -3.65 -12.96
N GLN A 38 -11.77 -4.11 -13.72
CA GLN A 38 -10.71 -3.27 -14.31
C GLN A 38 -11.16 -2.86 -15.72
N TYR A 39 -10.94 -1.62 -16.09
CA TYR A 39 -11.27 -1.06 -17.39
C TYR A 39 -9.98 -0.65 -18.10
N PHE A 40 -9.91 -0.92 -19.39
CA PHE A 40 -8.75 -0.62 -20.24
C PHE A 40 -9.03 0.57 -21.17
N GLY A 41 -7.96 1.17 -21.67
CA GLY A 41 -8.05 2.35 -22.53
C GLY A 41 -8.80 2.12 -23.86
N ASP A 42 -8.93 0.87 -24.31
CA ASP A 42 -9.72 0.46 -25.46
C ASP A 42 -11.23 0.31 -25.18
N GLY A 43 -11.66 0.57 -23.94
CA GLY A 43 -13.03 0.43 -23.48
C GLY A 43 -13.42 -0.99 -23.05
N SER A 44 -12.53 -1.97 -23.15
CA SER A 44 -12.75 -3.31 -22.63
C SER A 44 -12.68 -3.35 -21.11
N SER A 45 -13.15 -4.43 -20.50
CA SER A 45 -13.06 -4.60 -19.05
C SER A 45 -12.93 -6.08 -18.66
N LYS A 46 -12.19 -6.33 -17.59
CA LYS A 46 -11.99 -7.67 -17.02
C LYS A 46 -12.38 -7.68 -15.54
N PRO A 47 -12.68 -8.85 -14.95
CA PRO A 47 -12.90 -8.94 -13.51
C PRO A 47 -11.64 -8.52 -12.74
N LEU A 48 -11.84 -7.74 -11.69
CA LEU A 48 -10.83 -7.56 -10.65
C LEU A 48 -11.12 -8.58 -9.56
N LEU A 49 -10.14 -9.39 -9.21
CA LEU A 49 -10.29 -10.49 -8.29
C LEU A 49 -9.75 -10.12 -6.91
N ALA A 50 -10.29 -10.75 -5.88
CA ALA A 50 -9.70 -10.65 -4.54
C ALA A 50 -8.32 -11.31 -4.52
N GLY A 51 -7.33 -10.58 -4.08
CA GLY A 51 -5.97 -11.06 -3.94
C GLY A 51 -5.72 -11.80 -2.61
N SER A 52 -4.49 -12.23 -2.42
CA SER A 52 -4.08 -13.02 -1.25
C SER A 52 -3.86 -12.15 -0.01
N ALA A 53 -4.32 -12.61 1.15
CA ALA A 53 -4.01 -12.00 2.45
C ALA A 53 -2.49 -11.98 2.76
N VAL A 54 -1.70 -12.89 2.16
CA VAL A 54 -0.23 -12.87 2.26
C VAL A 54 0.36 -11.57 1.71
N ASN A 55 -0.23 -11.04 0.63
CA ASN A 55 0.20 -9.77 0.05
C ASN A 55 -0.13 -8.59 0.99
N ALA A 56 -1.29 -8.63 1.66
CA ALA A 56 -1.62 -7.62 2.67
C ALA A 56 -0.63 -7.66 3.85
N GLN A 57 -0.23 -8.85 4.32
CA GLN A 57 0.75 -8.98 5.39
C GLN A 57 2.13 -8.47 4.94
N LEU A 58 2.54 -8.74 3.69
CA LEU A 58 3.78 -8.19 3.12
C LEU A 58 3.81 -6.66 3.25
N TRP A 59 2.70 -5.97 2.95
CA TRP A 59 2.63 -4.52 3.10
C TRP A 59 2.75 -4.06 4.55
N ILE A 60 2.07 -4.73 5.48
CA ILE A 60 2.15 -4.41 6.90
C ILE A 60 3.58 -4.55 7.41
N ASP A 61 4.26 -5.65 7.06
CA ASP A 61 5.66 -5.90 7.43
C ASP A 61 6.61 -4.87 6.81
N TYR A 62 6.29 -4.40 5.59
CA TYR A 62 7.05 -3.36 4.89
C TYR A 62 6.93 -2.01 5.60
N ILE A 63 5.72 -1.62 5.98
CA ILE A 63 5.49 -0.38 6.74
C ILE A 63 6.10 -0.47 8.14
N GLN A 64 6.03 -1.63 8.79
CA GLN A 64 6.72 -1.83 10.06
C GLN A 64 8.24 -1.63 9.91
N ALA A 65 8.87 -2.18 8.87
CA ALA A 65 10.29 -1.97 8.60
C ALA A 65 10.64 -0.49 8.38
N HIS A 66 9.75 0.30 7.74
CA HIS A 66 9.91 1.75 7.63
C HIS A 66 9.90 2.43 9.00
N ASN A 67 8.99 2.07 9.89
CA ASN A 67 8.90 2.62 11.23
C ASN A 67 10.11 2.23 12.11
N GLU A 68 10.64 1.03 11.91
CA GLU A 68 11.83 0.51 12.58
C GLU A 68 13.14 1.06 11.99
N ARG A 69 13.09 1.73 10.83
CA ARG A 69 14.28 2.21 10.09
C ARG A 69 15.17 1.06 9.60
N ASP A 70 14.60 -0.13 9.43
CA ASP A 70 15.29 -1.31 8.93
C ASP A 70 15.38 -1.27 7.38
N PHE A 71 16.32 -0.46 6.89
CA PHE A 71 16.51 -0.26 5.45
C PHE A 71 16.98 -1.53 4.73
N ASP A 72 17.65 -2.44 5.43
CA ASP A 72 18.09 -3.71 4.85
C ASP A 72 16.89 -4.64 4.65
N LYS A 73 15.98 -4.69 5.61
CA LYS A 73 14.72 -5.43 5.50
C LYS A 73 13.84 -4.85 4.37
N ILE A 74 13.71 -3.53 4.29
CA ILE A 74 12.99 -2.85 3.19
C ILE A 74 13.59 -3.26 1.85
N ALA A 75 14.91 -3.19 1.70
CA ALA A 75 15.60 -3.57 0.47
C ALA A 75 15.42 -5.05 0.11
N ALA A 76 15.41 -5.95 1.11
CA ALA A 76 15.17 -7.37 0.90
C ALA A 76 13.73 -7.70 0.45
N MET A 77 12.77 -6.86 0.80
CA MET A 77 11.36 -6.99 0.40
C MET A 77 11.07 -6.43 -0.99
N ASN A 78 11.98 -5.65 -1.57
CA ASN A 78 11.85 -5.11 -2.92
C ASN A 78 12.29 -6.11 -3.98
N ALA A 79 11.68 -6.04 -5.17
CA ALA A 79 12.16 -6.70 -6.37
C ALA A 79 13.47 -6.05 -6.86
N ALA A 80 14.23 -6.77 -7.68
CA ALA A 80 15.51 -6.27 -8.19
C ALA A 80 15.35 -5.01 -9.06
N ASP A 81 14.24 -4.89 -9.76
CA ASP A 81 13.87 -3.75 -10.63
C ASP A 81 12.84 -2.81 -9.97
N PHE A 82 12.86 -2.74 -8.64
CA PHE A 82 11.96 -1.88 -7.84
C PHE A 82 11.92 -0.45 -8.36
N LYS A 83 10.71 0.11 -8.38
CA LYS A 83 10.44 1.52 -8.65
C LYS A 83 9.44 2.10 -7.65
N GLY A 84 9.72 3.29 -7.14
CA GLY A 84 8.78 4.09 -6.38
C GLY A 84 8.47 5.38 -7.12
N ILE A 85 7.20 5.71 -7.30
CA ILE A 85 6.75 7.00 -7.81
C ILE A 85 6.18 7.75 -6.60
N THR A 86 6.86 8.83 -6.22
CA THR A 86 6.44 9.66 -5.08
C THR A 86 5.19 10.48 -5.43
N ALA A 87 4.50 11.00 -4.42
CA ALA A 87 3.36 11.90 -4.62
C ALA A 87 3.72 13.17 -5.40
N GLY A 88 4.99 13.57 -5.43
CA GLY A 88 5.51 14.66 -6.26
C GLY A 88 5.84 14.25 -7.69
N GLY A 89 5.68 12.98 -8.05
CA GLY A 89 6.01 12.45 -9.38
C GLY A 89 7.50 12.10 -9.58
N GLU A 90 8.31 12.18 -8.53
CA GLU A 90 9.70 11.73 -8.60
C GLU A 90 9.77 10.20 -8.68
N VAL A 91 10.64 9.69 -9.53
CA VAL A 91 10.86 8.25 -9.70
C VAL A 91 12.13 7.83 -8.98
N VAL A 92 11.97 6.97 -7.98
CA VAL A 92 13.05 6.34 -7.21
C VAL A 92 13.25 4.93 -7.74
N SER A 93 14.40 4.63 -8.33
CA SER A 93 14.68 3.34 -8.96
C SER A 93 15.73 2.55 -8.20
N GLY A 94 15.36 1.34 -7.78
CA GLY A 94 16.21 0.42 -7.04
C GLY A 94 16.22 0.66 -5.53
N SER A 95 16.53 -0.40 -4.79
CA SER A 95 16.51 -0.39 -3.32
C SER A 95 17.54 0.56 -2.71
N GLU A 96 18.69 0.76 -3.34
CA GLU A 96 19.72 1.68 -2.85
C GLU A 96 19.24 3.14 -2.91
N ALA A 97 18.66 3.54 -4.03
CA ALA A 97 18.10 4.89 -4.18
C ALA A 97 16.93 5.12 -3.20
N GLN A 98 16.09 4.11 -3.00
CA GLN A 98 15.02 4.17 -1.99
C GLN A 98 15.59 4.33 -0.58
N ALA A 99 16.60 3.56 -0.22
CA ALA A 99 17.22 3.66 1.10
C ALA A 99 17.85 5.04 1.33
N ALA A 100 18.48 5.62 0.30
CA ALA A 100 19.03 6.98 0.37
C ALA A 100 17.91 8.02 0.56
N PHE A 101 16.82 7.91 -0.22
CA PHE A 101 15.63 8.76 -0.10
C PHE A 101 15.03 8.69 1.32
N LEU A 102 14.81 7.49 1.84
CA LEU A 102 14.22 7.27 3.16
C LEU A 102 15.13 7.79 4.28
N ARG A 103 16.46 7.56 4.22
CA ARG A 103 17.39 8.09 5.21
C ARG A 103 17.35 9.61 5.27
N ASN A 104 17.29 10.27 4.11
CA ASN A 104 17.17 11.73 4.06
C ASN A 104 15.86 12.20 4.67
N TRP A 105 14.74 11.56 4.32
CA TRP A 105 13.43 11.93 4.87
C TRP A 105 13.35 11.71 6.39
N VAL A 106 13.85 10.58 6.87
CA VAL A 106 13.92 10.29 8.31
C VAL A 106 14.76 11.34 9.05
N ALA A 107 15.89 11.75 8.49
CA ALA A 107 16.76 12.74 9.11
C ALA A 107 16.13 14.15 9.19
N THR A 108 15.24 14.48 8.25
CA THR A 108 14.64 15.81 8.16
C THR A 108 13.28 15.91 8.87
N GLU A 109 12.46 14.87 8.82
CA GLU A 109 11.06 14.95 9.25
C GLU A 109 10.63 13.79 10.15
N ASN A 110 11.49 12.82 10.42
CA ASN A 110 11.22 11.67 11.29
C ASN A 110 9.80 11.04 11.08
N PRO A 111 9.42 10.66 9.85
CA PRO A 111 8.07 10.19 9.56
C PRO A 111 7.75 8.88 10.27
N GLN A 112 6.48 8.72 10.67
CA GLN A 112 5.91 7.48 11.20
C GLN A 112 4.66 7.16 10.41
N TRP A 113 4.50 5.90 10.01
CA TRP A 113 3.39 5.41 9.20
C TRP A 113 2.41 4.60 10.03
N ALA A 114 1.12 4.84 9.83
CA ALA A 114 0.05 3.98 10.31
C ALA A 114 -0.78 3.51 9.12
N VAL A 115 -0.90 2.19 8.96
CA VAL A 115 -1.75 1.61 7.92
C VAL A 115 -3.20 1.68 8.38
N TRP A 116 -4.08 2.28 7.56
CA TRP A 116 -5.50 2.34 7.84
C TRP A 116 -6.28 1.21 7.18
N TRP A 117 -5.92 0.85 5.95
CA TRP A 117 -6.54 -0.25 5.23
C TRP A 117 -5.60 -0.79 4.15
N VAL A 118 -5.77 -2.07 3.82
CA VAL A 118 -5.08 -2.77 2.74
C VAL A 118 -6.08 -3.65 2.01
N ILE A 119 -6.14 -3.53 0.69
CA ILE A 119 -7.02 -4.31 -0.17
C ILE A 119 -6.16 -5.03 -1.22
N PRO A 120 -5.84 -6.32 -1.03
CA PRO A 120 -5.17 -7.10 -2.06
C PRO A 120 -6.14 -7.41 -3.19
N ASN A 121 -5.66 -7.24 -4.42
CA ASN A 121 -6.44 -7.54 -5.62
C ASN A 121 -5.53 -8.09 -6.72
N ASP A 122 -6.10 -8.96 -7.57
CA ASP A 122 -5.42 -9.53 -8.71
C ASP A 122 -6.15 -9.09 -9.97
N GLY A 123 -5.43 -8.54 -10.93
CA GLY A 123 -5.95 -8.03 -12.19
C GLY A 123 -5.18 -8.59 -13.39
N GLU A 124 -5.83 -8.69 -14.52
CA GLU A 124 -5.17 -9.09 -15.76
C GLU A 124 -4.65 -7.83 -16.46
N ASN A 125 -3.38 -7.80 -16.83
CA ASN A 125 -2.80 -6.70 -17.61
C ASN A 125 -3.23 -6.72 -19.09
N GLU A 126 -2.80 -5.75 -19.87
CA GLU A 126 -3.13 -5.64 -21.30
C GLU A 126 -2.62 -6.82 -22.12
N GLU A 127 -1.53 -7.46 -21.69
CA GLU A 127 -0.91 -8.61 -22.35
C GLU A 127 -1.56 -9.95 -21.95
N GLY A 128 -2.52 -9.93 -21.01
CA GLY A 128 -3.22 -11.12 -20.51
C GLY A 128 -2.51 -11.83 -19.35
N GLY A 129 -1.46 -11.25 -18.79
CA GLY A 129 -0.78 -11.74 -17.59
C GLY A 129 -1.51 -11.31 -16.32
N MET A 130 -1.57 -12.20 -15.32
CA MET A 130 -2.12 -11.85 -14.01
C MET A 130 -1.11 -11.08 -13.19
N GLU A 131 -1.49 -9.90 -12.71
CA GLU A 131 -0.74 -9.06 -11.81
C GLU A 131 -1.35 -9.05 -10.42
N LYS A 132 -0.50 -8.99 -9.41
CA LYS A 132 -0.91 -8.93 -8.00
C LYS A 132 -0.69 -7.51 -7.49
N TRP A 133 -1.78 -6.90 -7.09
CA TRP A 133 -1.79 -5.53 -6.62
C TRP A 133 -2.28 -5.41 -5.18
N LEU A 134 -1.87 -4.33 -4.52
CA LEU A 134 -2.53 -3.81 -3.32
C LEU A 134 -2.96 -2.38 -3.59
N ALA A 135 -4.17 -2.05 -3.17
CA ALA A 135 -4.53 -0.68 -2.88
C ALA A 135 -4.49 -0.50 -1.36
N THR A 136 -3.86 0.56 -0.86
CA THR A 136 -3.72 0.78 0.58
C THR A 136 -3.83 2.25 0.94
N GLY A 137 -4.35 2.52 2.13
CA GLY A 137 -4.39 3.84 2.73
C GLY A 137 -3.55 3.88 4.01
N ASN A 138 -2.69 4.90 4.10
CA ASN A 138 -1.80 5.09 5.24
C ASN A 138 -1.93 6.52 5.75
N VAL A 139 -1.63 6.72 7.02
CA VAL A 139 -1.39 8.06 7.57
C VAL A 139 0.07 8.16 7.95
N ILE A 140 0.70 9.24 7.51
CA ILE A 140 2.05 9.59 7.91
C ILE A 140 1.98 10.74 8.90
N THR A 141 2.60 10.57 10.04
CA THR A 141 2.89 11.65 10.97
C THR A 141 4.37 12.01 10.84
N ALA A 142 4.65 13.22 10.42
CA ALA A 142 6.01 13.73 10.25
C ALA A 142 6.25 14.90 11.21
N THR A 143 7.42 14.96 11.83
CA THR A 143 7.80 16.03 12.76
C THR A 143 8.94 16.83 12.14
N GLY A 144 8.66 18.07 11.78
CA GLY A 144 9.67 18.98 11.22
C GLY A 144 10.76 19.37 12.22
N PRO A 145 11.85 19.99 11.75
CA PRO A 145 12.98 20.43 12.62
C PRO A 145 12.56 21.44 13.68
N ASP A 146 11.47 22.14 13.48
CA ASP A 146 10.88 23.09 14.42
C ASP A 146 9.96 22.44 15.48
N GLY A 147 9.81 21.10 15.43
CA GLY A 147 8.93 20.33 16.30
C GLY A 147 7.47 20.34 15.86
N THR A 148 7.13 20.96 14.73
CA THR A 148 5.77 20.96 14.19
C THR A 148 5.41 19.59 13.62
N GLU A 149 4.31 19.01 14.11
CA GLU A 149 3.77 17.77 13.62
C GLU A 149 2.84 18.03 12.43
N ARG A 150 2.98 17.25 11.37
CA ARG A 150 2.12 17.26 10.20
C ARG A 150 1.59 15.87 9.91
N LYS A 151 0.32 15.79 9.53
CA LYS A 151 -0.31 14.53 9.11
C LYS A 151 -0.63 14.57 7.63
N THR A 152 -0.25 13.51 6.94
CA THR A 152 -0.53 13.32 5.52
C THR A 152 -1.24 11.98 5.35
N TYR A 153 -2.33 11.98 4.62
CA TYR A 153 -2.97 10.76 4.17
C TYR A 153 -2.38 10.36 2.82
N GLU A 154 -2.00 9.10 2.69
CA GLU A 154 -1.50 8.53 1.45
C GLU A 154 -2.35 7.37 1.00
N THR A 155 -2.61 7.31 -0.30
CA THR A 155 -3.01 6.08 -0.98
C THR A 155 -1.84 5.58 -1.82
N VAL A 156 -1.61 4.29 -1.77
CA VAL A 156 -0.51 3.66 -2.50
C VAL A 156 -1.04 2.46 -3.28
N ASP A 157 -0.78 2.45 -4.58
CA ASP A 157 -0.92 1.26 -5.39
C ASP A 157 0.42 0.51 -5.39
N VAL A 158 0.37 -0.77 -5.06
CA VAL A 158 1.56 -1.61 -4.90
C VAL A 158 1.47 -2.79 -5.85
N LEU A 159 2.41 -2.91 -6.79
CA LEU A 159 2.58 -4.10 -7.62
C LEU A 159 3.52 -5.08 -6.93
N ILE A 160 3.07 -6.34 -6.82
CA ILE A 160 3.81 -7.42 -6.21
C ILE A 160 4.15 -8.47 -7.27
N GLU A 161 5.42 -8.81 -7.37
CA GLU A 161 5.95 -9.87 -8.23
C GLU A 161 6.82 -10.81 -7.40
N ASP A 162 6.57 -12.12 -7.50
CA ASP A 162 7.31 -13.18 -6.77
C ASP A 162 7.43 -12.93 -5.25
N GLY A 163 6.36 -12.37 -4.65
CA GLY A 163 6.33 -12.07 -3.22
C GLY A 163 7.18 -10.86 -2.81
N LYS A 164 7.56 -10.02 -3.77
CA LYS A 164 8.35 -8.80 -3.55
C LYS A 164 7.65 -7.58 -4.12
N ILE A 165 7.90 -6.43 -3.55
CA ILE A 165 7.37 -5.14 -4.02
C ILE A 165 8.18 -4.69 -5.22
N ARG A 166 7.52 -4.56 -6.37
CA ARG A 166 8.14 -4.12 -7.63
C ARG A 166 7.86 -2.66 -7.94
N LEU A 167 6.63 -2.20 -7.67
CA LEU A 167 6.23 -0.82 -7.91
C LEU A 167 5.46 -0.26 -6.72
N LEU A 168 5.76 0.97 -6.38
CA LEU A 168 4.92 1.82 -5.52
C LEU A 168 4.49 3.03 -6.33
N ASN A 169 3.20 3.32 -6.34
CA ASN A 169 2.65 4.57 -6.89
C ASN A 169 1.90 5.30 -5.79
N VAL A 170 2.44 6.43 -5.34
CA VAL A 170 1.97 7.15 -4.16
C VAL A 170 1.18 8.38 -4.58
N ALA A 171 -0.01 8.54 -4.02
CA ALA A 171 -0.75 9.80 -4.02
C ALA A 171 -0.95 10.28 -2.58
N SER A 172 -0.77 11.56 -2.31
CA SER A 172 -0.87 12.10 -0.96
C SER A 172 -1.74 13.34 -0.87
N GLN A 173 -2.33 13.53 0.31
CA GLN A 173 -3.13 14.68 0.65
C GLN A 173 -2.82 15.11 2.09
N THR A 174 -2.53 16.39 2.31
CA THR A 174 -2.41 16.95 3.65
C THR A 174 -3.75 16.82 4.40
N MET A 175 -3.71 16.28 5.60
CA MET A 175 -4.90 16.21 6.45
C MET A 175 -5.15 17.59 7.09
N PRO A 176 -6.41 18.06 7.14
CA PRO A 176 -6.74 19.25 7.90
C PRO A 176 -6.51 19.01 9.40
N GLU A 177 -6.12 20.07 10.11
CA GLU A 177 -6.00 20.08 11.56
C GLU A 177 -7.34 19.91 12.26
#